data_1b4d5b5cb2b33cab0f60bff87905668a
#
_entry.id   1b4d5b5cb2b33cab0f60bff87905668a
#
_cell.length_a   1.000
_cell.length_b   1.000
_cell.length_c   1.000
_cell.angle_alpha   90.00
_cell.angle_beta   90.00
_cell.angle_gamma   90.00
#
_symmetry.space_group_name_H-M   'P 1'
#
loop_
_entity.id
_entity.type
_entity.pdbx_description
1 polymer ?
#
loop_
_entity_poly.entity_id
_entity_poly.type
_entity_poly.pdbx_seq_one_letter_code
_entity_poly.pdbx_strand_id
1 'polypeptide(L)'
;MIEDDLDREKGHHHNALGKLQEKIQELGQEIGMKFKENSPGLPTIRKDLETLRNYGILERRMYRWGYYLGTGAMTKSEFKTAFDALKALGTYQGDPRIKEIYDTLTKRLKGFELDNEAEFFYPVRQNISQVINYTNPEEMMRKKQNRHTLYHQIHLLENAIIKGKVIEISRITDLYNNHQDSKIGIEIVWPLQLIYHDISWYLVYEKCKNSHLVIGRLNRFSDYCEVIPGGRGIKAQQYSLSSVYELLNNGWGLFLGEQQEQELELRGKLEFIQIKVRFYPPVSNFIREGEKRHLKQKIISGKKDPHTNKPSYIDYHIELPPRSLNEFMIWLQKYGSNVEVIQPALLRQQHLDSALALISRYSTSGNYVESVNFPVK
;
A
#
# COMPACT_ATOMS: atom_id res chain seq x y z
N MET A 1 -25.64 5.50 15.57
CA MET A 1 -27.04 6.01 15.59
C MET A 1 -27.74 5.77 16.94
N ILE A 2 -27.42 4.73 17.68
CA ILE A 2 -27.93 4.51 19.05
C ILE A 2 -27.12 5.29 20.10
N GLU A 3 -25.91 5.71 19.80
CA GLU A 3 -25.03 6.47 20.71
C GLU A 3 -25.48 7.94 20.94
N ASP A 4 -26.02 8.61 19.92
CA ASP A 4 -26.29 10.05 19.99
C ASP A 4 -27.56 10.44 20.76
N ASP A 5 -28.55 9.52 20.86
CA ASP A 5 -29.81 9.78 21.52
C ASP A 5 -29.79 9.51 23.03
N LEU A 6 -28.80 8.77 23.54
CA LEU A 6 -28.69 8.40 24.95
C LEU A 6 -27.94 9.43 25.81
N ASP A 7 -27.26 10.38 25.19
CA ASP A 7 -26.30 11.28 25.88
C ASP A 7 -26.88 12.62 26.32
N ARG A 8 -28.16 12.91 26.07
CA ARG A 8 -28.71 14.27 26.26
C ARG A 8 -29.59 14.53 27.49
N GLU A 9 -29.96 13.53 28.27
CA GLU A 9 -30.77 13.78 29.46
C GLU A 9 -30.00 13.54 30.77
N LYS A 10 -29.51 14.63 31.34
CA LYS A 10 -29.01 14.69 32.70
C LYS A 10 -30.20 14.42 33.66
N GLY A 11 -30.22 13.27 34.33
CA GLY A 11 -31.00 13.16 35.55
C GLY A 11 -31.78 11.90 35.85
N HIS A 12 -31.91 10.92 34.96
CA HIS A 12 -32.61 9.68 35.30
C HIS A 12 -31.74 8.45 35.10
N HIS A 13 -31.17 8.01 36.21
CA HIS A 13 -30.62 6.66 36.34
C HIS A 13 -31.73 5.63 36.04
N HIS A 14 -31.43 4.63 35.16
CA HIS A 14 -31.96 3.27 35.23
C HIS A 14 -33.08 2.80 34.29
N ASN A 15 -33.26 3.35 33.11
CA ASN A 15 -34.14 2.66 32.15
C ASN A 15 -33.54 2.41 30.76
N ALA A 16 -32.23 2.17 30.68
CA ALA A 16 -31.58 1.84 29.41
C ALA A 16 -32.18 0.59 28.75
N LEU A 17 -32.59 -0.41 29.55
CA LEU A 17 -33.27 -1.59 29.06
C LEU A 17 -34.69 -1.28 28.54
N GLY A 18 -35.43 -0.38 29.22
CA GLY A 18 -36.74 0.06 28.76
C GLY A 18 -36.66 0.84 27.44
N LYS A 19 -35.75 1.79 27.35
CA LYS A 19 -35.49 2.54 26.09
C LYS A 19 -35.06 1.61 24.95
N LEU A 20 -34.24 0.59 25.24
CA LEU A 20 -33.88 -0.43 24.27
C LEU A 20 -35.07 -1.26 23.82
N GLN A 21 -35.96 -1.64 24.75
CA GLN A 21 -37.20 -2.36 24.45
C GLN A 21 -38.09 -1.53 23.50
N GLU A 22 -38.31 -0.25 23.82
CA GLU A 22 -39.09 0.66 22.99
C GLU A 22 -38.50 0.77 21.59
N LYS A 23 -37.17 0.94 21.48
CA LYS A 23 -36.49 1.03 20.19
C LYS A 23 -36.56 -0.27 19.38
N ILE A 24 -36.46 -1.42 20.01
CA ILE A 24 -36.64 -2.71 19.34
C ILE A 24 -38.06 -2.85 18.80
N GLN A 25 -39.08 -2.39 19.56
CA GLN A 25 -40.45 -2.39 19.11
C GLN A 25 -40.70 -1.46 17.93
N GLU A 26 -40.15 -0.23 17.95
CA GLU A 26 -40.21 0.71 16.85
C GLU A 26 -39.61 0.13 15.55
N LEU A 27 -38.36 -0.32 15.64
CA LEU A 27 -37.64 -0.90 14.49
C LEU A 27 -38.36 -2.18 13.99
N GLY A 28 -38.89 -2.99 14.90
CA GLY A 28 -39.65 -4.17 14.53
C GLY A 28 -40.93 -3.84 13.77
N GLN A 29 -41.64 -2.78 14.17
CA GLN A 29 -42.81 -2.29 13.44
C GLN A 29 -42.43 -1.75 12.03
N GLU A 30 -41.33 -1.04 11.90
CA GLU A 30 -40.82 -0.54 10.59
C GLU A 30 -40.55 -1.67 9.59
N ILE A 31 -40.08 -2.84 10.07
CA ILE A 31 -39.83 -4.04 9.25
C ILE A 31 -41.01 -5.00 9.18
N GLY A 32 -42.19 -4.58 9.67
CA GLY A 32 -43.43 -5.36 9.57
C GLY A 32 -43.61 -6.48 10.64
N MET A 33 -42.78 -6.51 11.67
CA MET A 33 -42.94 -7.44 12.80
C MET A 33 -44.07 -6.97 13.71
N LYS A 34 -44.98 -7.88 14.08
CA LYS A 34 -46.03 -7.63 15.07
C LYS A 34 -45.58 -8.17 16.43
N PHE A 35 -45.23 -7.27 17.33
CA PHE A 35 -44.97 -7.65 18.72
C PHE A 35 -46.26 -7.71 19.55
N LYS A 36 -46.35 -8.65 20.49
CA LYS A 36 -47.36 -8.62 21.54
C LYS A 36 -47.03 -7.50 22.53
N GLU A 37 -48.04 -7.01 23.24
CA GLU A 37 -47.86 -5.98 24.26
C GLU A 37 -46.76 -6.40 25.26
N ASN A 38 -45.79 -5.54 25.51
CA ASN A 38 -44.57 -5.79 26.30
C ASN A 38 -43.62 -6.89 25.79
N SER A 39 -43.64 -7.22 24.49
CA SER A 39 -42.68 -8.14 23.88
C SER A 39 -41.67 -7.37 23.01
N PRO A 40 -40.35 -7.74 22.99
CA PRO A 40 -39.71 -8.71 23.87
C PRO A 40 -39.65 -8.22 25.32
N GLY A 41 -39.82 -9.11 26.29
CA GLY A 41 -39.73 -8.75 27.70
C GLY A 41 -38.31 -8.40 28.15
N LEU A 42 -38.19 -7.53 29.16
CA LEU A 42 -36.88 -7.12 29.69
C LEU A 42 -35.93 -8.26 30.07
N PRO A 43 -36.43 -9.40 30.67
CA PRO A 43 -35.59 -10.56 30.94
C PRO A 43 -35.01 -11.19 29.66
N THR A 44 -35.80 -11.24 28.58
CA THR A 44 -35.37 -11.76 27.28
C THR A 44 -34.28 -10.89 26.70
N ILE A 45 -34.51 -9.57 26.66
CA ILE A 45 -33.52 -8.60 26.18
C ILE A 45 -32.22 -8.73 26.99
N ARG A 46 -32.29 -8.86 28.30
CA ARG A 46 -31.11 -9.04 29.16
C ARG A 46 -30.33 -10.30 28.80
N LYS A 47 -31.03 -11.42 28.58
CA LYS A 47 -30.43 -12.69 28.20
C LYS A 47 -29.77 -12.59 26.81
N ASP A 48 -30.42 -11.92 25.88
CA ASP A 48 -29.89 -11.71 24.53
C ASP A 48 -28.62 -10.81 24.55
N LEU A 49 -28.65 -9.73 25.35
CA LEU A 49 -27.49 -8.88 25.57
C LEU A 49 -26.33 -9.65 26.23
N GLU A 50 -26.62 -10.55 27.15
CA GLU A 50 -25.60 -11.41 27.77
C GLU A 50 -25.03 -12.41 26.75
N THR A 51 -25.86 -12.96 25.88
CA THR A 51 -25.45 -13.81 24.78
C THR A 51 -24.54 -13.05 23.82
N LEU A 52 -24.94 -11.84 23.43
CA LEU A 52 -24.12 -10.97 22.56
C LEU A 52 -22.76 -10.60 23.19
N ARG A 53 -22.73 -10.43 24.53
CA ARG A 53 -21.46 -10.24 25.27
C ARG A 53 -20.57 -11.48 25.27
N ASN A 54 -21.18 -12.65 25.44
CA ASN A 54 -20.45 -13.92 25.43
C ASN A 54 -19.84 -14.22 24.07
N TYR A 55 -20.49 -13.76 23.00
CA TYR A 55 -19.95 -13.79 21.64
C TYR A 55 -18.99 -12.63 21.34
N GLY A 56 -18.74 -11.69 22.27
CA GLY A 56 -17.86 -10.56 22.09
C GLY A 56 -18.41 -9.46 21.16
N ILE A 57 -19.69 -9.54 20.78
CA ILE A 57 -20.37 -8.53 19.94
C ILE A 57 -20.62 -7.25 20.74
N LEU A 58 -20.94 -7.39 22.03
CA LEU A 58 -21.05 -6.28 22.97
C LEU A 58 -19.91 -6.33 23.98
N GLU A 59 -19.50 -5.16 24.45
CA GLU A 59 -18.54 -5.04 25.54
C GLU A 59 -19.05 -5.75 26.80
N ARG A 60 -18.14 -6.40 27.53
CA ARG A 60 -18.48 -7.14 28.74
C ARG A 60 -18.95 -6.23 29.87
N ARG A 61 -18.46 -5.01 29.95
CA ARG A 61 -18.82 -4.02 30.96
C ARG A 61 -19.89 -3.09 30.41
N MET A 62 -21.03 -3.01 31.12
CA MET A 62 -22.00 -1.93 30.88
C MET A 62 -21.43 -0.65 31.48
N TYR A 63 -21.28 0.37 30.66
CA TYR A 63 -20.98 1.70 31.14
C TYR A 63 -22.26 2.38 31.67
N ARG A 64 -22.07 3.32 32.57
CA ARG A 64 -23.16 4.13 33.14
C ARG A 64 -24.07 4.79 32.10
N TRP A 65 -23.63 4.85 30.86
CA TRP A 65 -24.18 5.66 29.79
C TRP A 65 -24.67 4.89 28.55
N GLY A 66 -24.66 3.57 28.52
CA GLY A 66 -25.20 2.81 27.40
C GLY A 66 -24.50 1.50 27.08
N TYR A 67 -24.85 0.92 25.93
CA TYR A 67 -24.28 -0.31 25.39
C TYR A 67 -23.38 0.04 24.21
N TYR A 68 -22.18 -0.49 24.20
CA TYR A 68 -21.22 -0.29 23.14
C TYR A 68 -20.98 -1.59 22.38
N LEU A 69 -20.81 -1.46 21.07
CA LEU A 69 -20.33 -2.57 20.25
C LEU A 69 -18.90 -2.91 20.68
N GLY A 70 -18.71 -4.15 21.10
CA GLY A 70 -17.37 -4.66 21.38
C GLY A 70 -16.60 -4.96 20.09
N THR A 71 -15.39 -5.48 20.24
CA THR A 71 -14.57 -5.96 19.12
C THR A 71 -15.03 -7.33 18.61
N GLY A 72 -16.31 -7.64 18.65
CA GLY A 72 -16.90 -8.96 18.48
C GLY A 72 -16.48 -9.79 17.28
N ALA A 73 -15.83 -9.14 16.30
CA ALA A 73 -15.18 -9.83 15.20
C ALA A 73 -13.74 -10.30 15.51
N MET A 74 -13.15 -9.87 16.64
CA MET A 74 -11.75 -10.11 16.99
C MET A 74 -11.60 -10.41 18.49
N THR A 75 -10.69 -11.31 18.83
CA THR A 75 -10.18 -11.46 20.20
C THR A 75 -9.33 -10.25 20.59
N LYS A 76 -9.05 -10.06 21.89
CA LYS A 76 -8.16 -8.99 22.38
C LYS A 76 -6.78 -9.02 21.70
N SER A 77 -6.23 -10.21 21.48
CA SER A 77 -4.93 -10.39 20.81
C SER A 77 -4.99 -10.03 19.32
N GLU A 78 -6.03 -10.46 18.61
CA GLU A 78 -6.23 -10.11 17.20
C GLU A 78 -6.45 -8.61 17.03
N PHE A 79 -7.24 -7.99 17.90
CA PHE A 79 -7.47 -6.55 17.90
C PHE A 79 -6.18 -5.77 18.17
N LYS A 80 -5.36 -6.20 19.13
CA LYS A 80 -4.03 -5.61 19.36
C LYS A 80 -3.15 -5.66 18.09
N THR A 81 -3.15 -6.80 17.40
CA THR A 81 -2.40 -6.97 16.15
C THR A 81 -2.90 -6.05 15.05
N ALA A 82 -4.23 -5.93 14.89
CA ALA A 82 -4.85 -5.03 13.91
C ALA A 82 -4.56 -3.55 14.24
N PHE A 83 -4.63 -3.18 15.52
CA PHE A 83 -4.33 -1.82 15.99
C PHE A 83 -2.88 -1.42 15.74
N ASP A 84 -1.91 -2.33 16.03
CA ASP A 84 -0.51 -2.11 15.73
C ASP A 84 -0.24 -2.02 14.22
N ALA A 85 -0.94 -2.81 13.42
CA ALA A 85 -0.86 -2.74 11.96
C ALA A 85 -1.38 -1.39 11.42
N LEU A 86 -2.50 -0.89 11.93
CA LEU A 86 -3.02 0.44 11.57
C LEU A 86 -2.01 1.55 11.91
N LYS A 87 -1.41 1.49 13.11
CA LYS A 87 -0.39 2.46 13.52
C LYS A 87 0.83 2.42 12.59
N ALA A 88 1.35 1.21 12.36
CA ALA A 88 2.52 1.02 11.51
C ALA A 88 2.25 1.49 10.07
N LEU A 89 1.08 1.16 9.52
CA LEU A 89 0.67 1.53 8.18
C LEU A 89 0.47 3.04 8.05
N GLY A 90 -0.26 3.66 8.97
CA GLY A 90 -0.47 5.11 9.00
C GLY A 90 0.84 5.90 9.10
N THR A 91 1.80 5.41 9.90
CA THR A 91 3.12 6.03 10.02
C THR A 91 3.96 5.83 8.76
N TYR A 92 3.95 4.62 8.19
CA TYR A 92 4.77 4.27 7.02
C TYR A 92 4.30 4.94 5.74
N GLN A 93 2.99 4.95 5.50
CA GLN A 93 2.41 5.50 4.27
C GLN A 93 2.08 6.98 4.37
N GLY A 94 2.05 7.54 5.60
CA GLY A 94 1.61 8.91 5.82
C GLY A 94 0.14 9.13 5.44
N ASP A 95 -0.69 8.07 5.47
CA ASP A 95 -2.10 8.16 5.11
C ASP A 95 -2.89 8.88 6.22
N PRO A 96 -3.43 10.07 5.96
CA PRO A 96 -4.14 10.86 6.98
C PRO A 96 -5.41 10.16 7.46
N ARG A 97 -6.09 9.39 6.62
CA ARG A 97 -7.30 8.66 6.98
C ARG A 97 -7.00 7.52 7.96
N ILE A 98 -5.95 6.75 7.69
CA ILE A 98 -5.51 5.69 8.62
C ILE A 98 -5.08 6.29 9.94
N LYS A 99 -4.38 7.43 9.91
CA LYS A 99 -3.98 8.15 11.11
C LYS A 99 -5.19 8.63 11.91
N GLU A 100 -6.19 9.22 11.27
CA GLU A 100 -7.43 9.67 11.90
C GLU A 100 -8.18 8.51 12.57
N ILE A 101 -8.31 7.37 11.87
CA ILE A 101 -8.92 6.14 12.43
C ILE A 101 -8.12 5.67 13.64
N TYR A 102 -6.79 5.62 13.55
CA TYR A 102 -5.92 5.22 14.66
C TYR A 102 -6.08 6.16 15.87
N ASP A 103 -6.07 7.48 15.66
CA ASP A 103 -6.22 8.48 16.71
C ASP A 103 -7.60 8.39 17.37
N THR A 104 -8.65 8.15 16.57
CA THR A 104 -10.01 7.95 17.07
C THR A 104 -10.13 6.68 17.91
N LEU A 105 -9.59 5.56 17.42
CA LEU A 105 -9.55 4.30 18.17
C LEU A 105 -8.72 4.47 19.46
N THR A 106 -7.60 5.16 19.40
CA THR A 106 -6.76 5.44 20.59
C THR A 106 -7.53 6.21 21.66
N LYS A 107 -8.29 7.26 21.25
CA LYS A 107 -9.12 8.04 22.19
C LYS A 107 -10.22 7.18 22.81
N ARG A 108 -10.88 6.35 22.00
CA ARG A 108 -11.92 5.43 22.48
C ARG A 108 -11.34 4.41 23.46
N LEU A 109 -10.19 3.80 23.13
CA LEU A 109 -9.53 2.79 23.96
C LEU A 109 -9.01 3.34 25.30
N LYS A 110 -8.53 4.56 25.34
CA LYS A 110 -8.12 5.22 26.60
C LYS A 110 -9.28 5.46 27.56
N GLY A 111 -10.51 5.50 27.06
CA GLY A 111 -11.72 5.54 27.89
C GLY A 111 -12.14 4.18 28.46
N PHE A 112 -11.52 3.09 27.99
CA PHE A 112 -11.74 1.75 28.55
C PHE A 112 -10.67 1.46 29.60
N GLU A 113 -11.07 0.99 30.78
CA GLU A 113 -10.13 0.44 31.75
C GLU A 113 -9.53 -0.86 31.20
N LEU A 114 -8.47 -0.73 30.41
CA LEU A 114 -7.67 -1.87 29.96
C LEU A 114 -6.83 -2.35 31.16
N ASP A 115 -6.94 -3.63 31.51
CA ASP A 115 -6.25 -4.22 32.66
C ASP A 115 -4.71 -4.01 32.63
N ASN A 116 -4.12 -3.71 31.44
CA ASN A 116 -2.74 -3.31 31.22
C ASN A 116 -2.66 -2.35 30.03
N GLU A 117 -3.02 -1.09 30.22
CA GLU A 117 -3.00 -0.06 29.19
C GLU A 117 -1.61 0.10 28.56
N ALA A 118 -0.57 0.09 29.38
CA ALA A 118 0.83 0.21 28.93
C ALA A 118 1.26 -0.92 27.99
N GLU A 119 0.86 -2.17 28.27
CA GLU A 119 1.13 -3.31 27.38
C GLU A 119 0.34 -3.24 26.08
N PHE A 120 -0.92 -2.80 26.13
CA PHE A 120 -1.73 -2.68 24.95
C PHE A 120 -1.18 -1.65 23.96
N PHE A 121 -0.74 -0.49 24.45
CA PHE A 121 -0.20 0.57 23.60
C PHE A 121 1.28 0.40 23.27
N TYR A 122 1.96 -0.61 23.82
CA TYR A 122 3.35 -0.88 23.48
C TYR A 122 3.49 -1.30 22.00
N PRO A 123 4.33 -0.63 21.22
CA PRO A 123 4.47 -0.90 19.79
C PRO A 123 5.35 -2.14 19.57
N VAL A 124 4.71 -3.31 19.42
CA VAL A 124 5.45 -4.57 19.16
C VAL A 124 5.95 -4.65 17.71
N ARG A 125 5.22 -4.04 16.77
CA ARG A 125 5.60 -4.00 15.36
C ARG A 125 5.58 -2.57 14.88
N GLN A 126 6.67 -2.14 14.27
CA GLN A 126 6.78 -0.80 13.70
C GLN A 126 7.56 -0.85 12.39
N ASN A 127 7.08 -0.16 11.37
CA ASN A 127 7.83 0.10 10.15
C ASN A 127 8.59 1.40 10.34
N ILE A 128 9.92 1.33 10.25
CA ILE A 128 10.79 2.51 10.29
C ILE A 128 11.20 2.81 8.86
N SER A 129 10.71 3.94 8.32
CA SER A 129 11.24 4.51 7.11
C SER A 129 12.16 5.67 7.50
N GLN A 130 13.47 5.45 7.45
CA GLN A 130 14.44 6.51 7.73
C GLN A 130 14.52 7.58 6.64
N VAL A 131 13.98 7.28 5.47
CA VAL A 131 14.12 8.15 4.27
C VAL A 131 13.11 9.29 4.25
N ILE A 132 12.01 9.20 5.04
CA ILE A 132 10.90 10.13 4.87
C ILE A 132 10.38 10.62 6.21
N ASN A 133 10.93 11.73 6.67
CA ASN A 133 10.46 12.42 7.88
C ASN A 133 9.21 13.28 7.67
N TYR A 134 8.64 13.35 6.45
CA TYR A 134 7.61 14.32 6.08
C TYR A 134 6.68 13.81 4.98
N THR A 135 6.06 12.71 5.21
CA THR A 135 5.15 12.11 4.23
C THR A 135 3.70 12.52 4.37
N ASN A 136 3.38 13.42 5.27
CA ASN A 136 2.03 13.96 5.35
C ASN A 136 1.88 15.10 4.34
N PRO A 137 1.21 14.89 3.18
CA PRO A 137 1.04 15.92 2.15
C PRO A 137 0.28 17.14 2.67
N GLU A 138 -0.68 16.97 3.58
CA GLU A 138 -1.42 18.08 4.18
C GLU A 138 -0.53 18.95 5.08
N GLU A 139 0.38 18.34 5.83
CA GLU A 139 1.33 19.09 6.64
C GLU A 139 2.33 19.86 5.78
N MET A 140 2.81 19.25 4.71
CA MET A 140 3.69 19.89 3.73
C MET A 140 2.98 21.07 3.05
N MET A 141 1.69 20.91 2.73
CA MET A 141 0.88 21.97 2.15
C MET A 141 0.67 23.13 3.12
N ARG A 142 0.34 22.84 4.37
CA ARG A 142 0.24 23.89 5.41
C ARG A 142 1.55 24.66 5.55
N LYS A 143 2.69 24.01 5.38
CA LYS A 143 4.01 24.64 5.38
C LYS A 143 4.38 25.29 4.04
N LYS A 144 3.49 25.30 3.04
CA LYS A 144 3.73 25.78 1.66
C LYS A 144 4.94 25.12 0.97
N GLN A 145 5.26 23.90 1.37
CA GLN A 145 6.41 23.14 0.86
C GLN A 145 6.05 22.19 -0.27
N ASN A 146 4.76 22.02 -0.53
CA ASN A 146 4.28 21.15 -1.59
C ASN A 146 3.16 21.79 -2.40
N ARG A 147 3.03 21.37 -3.64
CA ARG A 147 1.92 21.77 -4.52
C ARG A 147 0.71 20.86 -4.33
N HIS A 148 -0.45 21.35 -4.71
CA HIS A 148 -1.64 20.52 -4.83
C HIS A 148 -1.45 19.41 -5.86
N THR A 149 -1.78 18.18 -5.48
CA THR A 149 -1.64 17.00 -6.32
C THR A 149 -2.88 16.15 -6.21
N LEU A 150 -3.02 15.16 -7.09
CA LEU A 150 -4.14 14.24 -7.13
C LEU A 150 -4.34 13.48 -5.80
N TYR A 151 -3.34 13.43 -4.93
CA TYR A 151 -3.46 12.87 -3.59
C TYR A 151 -4.56 13.54 -2.74
N HIS A 152 -4.80 14.84 -2.96
CA HIS A 152 -5.85 15.59 -2.25
C HIS A 152 -7.26 15.19 -2.67
N GLN A 153 -7.38 14.45 -3.77
CA GLN A 153 -8.64 13.91 -4.29
C GLN A 153 -8.81 12.41 -3.97
N ILE A 154 -8.07 11.89 -2.96
CA ILE A 154 -8.01 10.44 -2.69
C ILE A 154 -9.40 9.84 -2.44
N HIS A 155 -10.28 10.54 -1.73
CA HIS A 155 -11.65 10.08 -1.48
C HIS A 155 -12.50 10.01 -2.76
N LEU A 156 -12.31 10.97 -3.67
CA LEU A 156 -12.98 10.96 -4.96
C LEU A 156 -12.47 9.79 -5.81
N LEU A 157 -11.16 9.56 -5.81
CA LEU A 157 -10.53 8.43 -6.50
C LEU A 157 -11.04 7.08 -5.95
N GLU A 158 -11.06 6.89 -4.63
CA GLU A 158 -11.59 5.67 -4.00
C GLU A 158 -13.03 5.40 -4.41
N ASN A 159 -13.89 6.43 -4.37
CA ASN A 159 -15.28 6.31 -4.80
C ASN A 159 -15.42 5.97 -6.29
N ALA A 160 -14.60 6.58 -7.14
CA ALA A 160 -14.61 6.32 -8.58
C ALA A 160 -14.13 4.89 -8.89
N ILE A 161 -13.10 4.41 -8.19
CA ILE A 161 -12.59 3.03 -8.30
C ILE A 161 -13.68 2.02 -7.94
N ILE A 162 -14.30 2.18 -6.76
CA ILE A 162 -15.32 1.23 -6.27
C ILE A 162 -16.54 1.20 -7.19
N LYS A 163 -16.97 2.37 -7.66
CA LYS A 163 -18.16 2.51 -8.52
C LYS A 163 -17.87 2.30 -10.01
N GLY A 164 -16.63 2.04 -10.40
CA GLY A 164 -16.22 1.90 -11.80
C GLY A 164 -16.56 3.14 -12.64
N LYS A 165 -16.33 4.35 -12.08
CA LYS A 165 -16.61 5.61 -12.76
C LYS A 165 -15.42 6.05 -13.60
N VAL A 166 -15.72 6.76 -14.69
CA VAL A 166 -14.71 7.46 -15.50
C VAL A 166 -14.34 8.74 -14.80
N ILE A 167 -13.05 9.05 -14.79
CA ILE A 167 -12.54 10.33 -14.30
C ILE A 167 -11.68 11.02 -15.35
N GLU A 168 -11.69 12.33 -15.25
CA GLU A 168 -10.78 13.21 -15.96
C GLU A 168 -9.74 13.72 -14.99
N ILE A 169 -8.46 13.54 -15.33
CA ILE A 169 -7.31 13.94 -14.52
C ILE A 169 -6.32 14.75 -15.35
N SER A 170 -5.59 15.66 -14.73
CA SER A 170 -4.58 16.47 -15.41
C SER A 170 -3.18 16.07 -15.02
N ARG A 171 -2.39 15.63 -15.99
CA ARG A 171 -0.99 15.29 -15.83
C ARG A 171 -0.11 16.53 -15.86
N ILE A 172 0.76 16.67 -14.88
CA ILE A 172 1.77 17.71 -14.84
C ILE A 172 3.07 17.11 -15.43
N THR A 173 3.91 17.95 -16.04
CA THR A 173 5.19 17.55 -16.64
C THR A 173 6.01 16.67 -15.72
N ASP A 174 6.51 15.58 -16.24
CA ASP A 174 7.48 14.74 -15.57
C ASP A 174 8.86 15.36 -15.71
N LEU A 175 9.41 15.90 -14.64
CA LEU A 175 10.75 16.51 -14.60
C LEU A 175 11.89 15.52 -14.89
N TYR A 176 11.62 14.23 -14.86
CA TYR A 176 12.61 13.17 -15.01
C TYR A 176 12.54 12.41 -16.34
N ASN A 177 11.50 12.64 -17.13
CA ASN A 177 11.33 11.96 -18.41
C ASN A 177 11.77 12.87 -19.54
N ASN A 178 13.00 12.67 -20.02
CA ASN A 178 13.52 13.30 -21.24
C ASN A 178 12.86 12.76 -22.54
N HIS A 179 11.89 11.85 -22.43
CA HIS A 179 11.13 11.39 -23.57
C HIS A 179 10.06 12.42 -23.91
N GLN A 180 10.14 12.95 -25.12
CA GLN A 180 9.25 13.98 -25.71
C GLN A 180 7.75 13.61 -25.74
N ASP A 181 7.36 12.42 -25.26
CA ASP A 181 6.00 11.91 -25.29
C ASP A 181 5.23 12.04 -23.95
N SER A 182 5.78 12.67 -22.93
CA SER A 182 5.01 13.00 -21.72
C SER A 182 4.08 14.17 -22.02
N LYS A 183 2.97 13.89 -22.71
CA LYS A 183 1.94 14.88 -23.03
C LYS A 183 1.39 15.47 -21.73
N ILE A 184 1.72 16.73 -21.50
CA ILE A 184 1.01 17.58 -20.55
C ILE A 184 -0.45 17.64 -21.05
N GLY A 185 -1.41 17.32 -20.21
CA GLY A 185 -2.78 17.48 -20.60
C GLY A 185 -3.75 16.63 -19.77
N ILE A 186 -4.99 16.79 -20.15
CA ILE A 186 -6.12 16.09 -19.56
C ILE A 186 -6.16 14.66 -20.11
N GLU A 187 -6.26 13.68 -19.20
CA GLU A 187 -6.46 12.27 -19.54
C GLU A 187 -7.80 11.79 -18.99
N ILE A 188 -8.56 11.09 -19.83
CA ILE A 188 -9.81 10.42 -19.42
C ILE A 188 -9.49 8.95 -19.16
N VAL A 189 -9.76 8.51 -17.95
CA VAL A 189 -9.29 7.21 -17.47
C VAL A 189 -10.30 6.46 -16.61
N TRP A 190 -10.15 5.15 -16.57
CA TRP A 190 -10.77 4.26 -15.60
C TRP A 190 -9.79 4.07 -14.45
N PRO A 191 -9.99 4.66 -13.27
CA PRO A 191 -9.14 4.40 -12.11
C PRO A 191 -9.40 2.97 -11.61
N LEU A 192 -8.33 2.20 -11.36
CA LEU A 192 -8.43 0.79 -11.00
C LEU A 192 -8.06 0.53 -9.55
N GLN A 193 -6.98 1.13 -9.08
CA GLN A 193 -6.47 0.91 -7.73
C GLN A 193 -5.49 2.01 -7.31
N LEU A 194 -5.41 2.24 -6.01
CA LEU A 194 -4.33 3.02 -5.37
C LEU A 194 -3.31 2.06 -4.77
N ILE A 195 -2.05 2.23 -5.12
CA ILE A 195 -0.95 1.44 -4.56
C ILE A 195 0.09 2.35 -3.91
N TYR A 196 0.62 1.91 -2.77
CA TYR A 196 1.78 2.55 -2.16
C TYR A 196 3.02 1.73 -2.49
N HIS A 197 4.01 2.36 -3.12
CA HIS A 197 5.26 1.70 -3.48
C HIS A 197 6.45 2.60 -3.16
N ASP A 198 7.46 2.00 -2.53
CA ASP A 198 8.65 2.68 -2.07
C ASP A 198 8.32 3.90 -1.19
N ILE A 199 8.25 5.08 -1.75
CA ILE A 199 8.07 6.35 -1.02
C ILE A 199 6.81 7.13 -1.43
N SER A 200 5.95 6.56 -2.26
CA SER A 200 4.83 7.33 -2.85
C SER A 200 3.60 6.49 -3.13
N TRP A 201 2.49 7.21 -3.20
CA TRP A 201 1.24 6.71 -3.74
C TRP A 201 1.22 6.78 -5.26
N TYR A 202 0.63 5.75 -5.89
CA TYR A 202 0.43 5.62 -7.32
C TYR A 202 -1.02 5.30 -7.61
N LEU A 203 -1.52 5.83 -8.73
CA LEU A 203 -2.79 5.43 -9.32
C LEU A 203 -2.53 4.42 -10.43
N VAL A 204 -3.16 3.26 -10.32
CA VAL A 204 -3.30 2.30 -11.41
C VAL A 204 -4.55 2.66 -12.18
N TYR A 205 -4.43 2.84 -13.47
CA TYR A 205 -5.55 3.22 -14.32
C TYR A 205 -5.45 2.69 -15.74
N GLU A 206 -6.58 2.64 -16.42
CA GLU A 206 -6.70 2.30 -17.83
C GLU A 206 -7.14 3.53 -18.60
N LYS A 207 -6.46 3.86 -19.70
CA LYS A 207 -6.85 4.96 -20.58
C LYS A 207 -8.10 4.59 -21.38
N CYS A 208 -9.15 5.41 -21.33
CA CYS A 208 -10.40 5.16 -22.03
C CYS A 208 -10.21 5.08 -23.55
N LYS A 209 -9.24 5.82 -24.10
CA LYS A 209 -9.02 5.92 -25.56
C LYS A 209 -8.55 4.61 -26.19
N ASN A 210 -7.72 3.84 -25.48
CA ASN A 210 -7.00 2.71 -26.09
C ASN A 210 -6.76 1.54 -25.15
N SER A 211 -7.43 1.52 -23.99
CA SER A 211 -7.28 0.48 -22.97
C SER A 211 -5.85 0.25 -22.47
N HIS A 212 -4.97 1.25 -22.64
CA HIS A 212 -3.61 1.20 -22.15
C HIS A 212 -3.57 1.26 -20.63
N LEU A 213 -2.96 0.26 -19.99
CA LEU A 213 -2.82 0.15 -18.54
C LEU A 213 -1.58 0.94 -18.08
N VAL A 214 -1.75 1.81 -17.12
CA VAL A 214 -0.69 2.71 -16.66
C VAL A 214 -0.66 2.77 -15.13
N ILE A 215 0.54 2.90 -14.58
CA ILE A 215 0.77 3.20 -13.17
C ILE A 215 1.44 4.57 -13.09
N GLY A 216 0.73 5.54 -12.55
CA GLY A 216 1.19 6.93 -12.44
C GLY A 216 1.34 7.36 -10.98
N ARG A 217 2.46 7.99 -10.65
CA ARG A 217 2.70 8.54 -9.32
C ARG A 217 1.77 9.73 -9.07
N LEU A 218 1.01 9.73 -7.94
CA LEU A 218 -0.01 10.74 -7.68
C LEU A 218 0.50 12.18 -7.68
N ASN A 219 1.72 12.40 -7.23
CA ASN A 219 2.32 13.74 -7.22
C ASN A 219 2.77 14.27 -8.60
N ARG A 220 2.61 13.47 -9.66
CA ARG A 220 2.82 13.87 -11.06
C ARG A 220 1.55 14.36 -11.75
N PHE A 221 0.45 14.37 -11.04
CA PHE A 221 -0.83 14.94 -11.45
C PHE A 221 -1.13 16.18 -10.63
N SER A 222 -1.92 17.10 -11.21
CA SER A 222 -2.49 18.21 -10.44
C SER A 222 -3.61 17.68 -9.52
N ASP A 223 -4.17 18.55 -8.70
CA ASP A 223 -5.35 18.27 -7.89
C ASP A 223 -6.67 18.25 -8.70
N TYR A 224 -6.59 18.51 -10.01
CA TYR A 224 -7.74 18.40 -10.89
C TYR A 224 -8.15 16.95 -11.05
N CYS A 225 -9.39 16.66 -10.64
CA CYS A 225 -10.03 15.36 -10.80
C CYS A 225 -11.55 15.55 -10.89
N GLU A 226 -12.13 15.20 -12.00
CA GLU A 226 -13.57 15.31 -12.23
C GLU A 226 -14.15 13.97 -12.63
N VAL A 227 -15.28 13.59 -12.01
CA VAL A 227 -16.04 12.40 -12.41
C VAL A 227 -16.95 12.77 -13.56
N ILE A 228 -16.68 12.21 -14.72
CA ILE A 228 -17.49 12.44 -15.90
C ILE A 228 -18.59 11.37 -16.06
N PRO A 229 -19.66 11.67 -16.84
CA PRO A 229 -20.70 10.69 -17.13
C PRO A 229 -20.14 9.43 -17.77
N GLY A 230 -20.52 8.29 -17.22
CA GLY A 230 -20.07 6.98 -17.67
C GLY A 230 -19.69 6.10 -16.50
N GLY A 231 -19.72 4.81 -16.72
CA GLY A 231 -19.35 3.81 -15.72
C GLY A 231 -19.28 2.44 -16.37
N ARG A 232 -18.49 1.56 -15.78
CA ARG A 232 -18.43 0.15 -16.15
C ARG A 232 -18.66 -0.71 -14.92
N GLY A 233 -19.21 -1.91 -15.11
CA GLY A 233 -19.48 -2.81 -14.01
C GLY A 233 -18.20 -3.29 -13.32
N ILE A 234 -18.33 -3.74 -12.06
CA ILE A 234 -17.21 -4.23 -11.24
C ILE A 234 -16.43 -5.36 -11.92
N LYS A 235 -17.09 -6.20 -12.74
CA LYS A 235 -16.41 -7.28 -13.48
C LYS A 235 -15.40 -6.73 -14.49
N ALA A 236 -15.72 -5.65 -15.19
CA ALA A 236 -14.79 -5.01 -16.13
C ALA A 236 -13.60 -4.37 -15.38
N GLN A 237 -13.84 -3.74 -14.22
CA GLN A 237 -12.78 -3.25 -13.33
C GLN A 237 -11.84 -4.37 -12.89
N GLN A 238 -12.41 -5.48 -12.43
CA GLN A 238 -11.64 -6.65 -11.99
C GLN A 238 -10.82 -7.27 -13.12
N TYR A 239 -11.37 -7.34 -14.34
CA TYR A 239 -10.66 -7.84 -15.50
C TYR A 239 -9.43 -7.00 -15.82
N SER A 240 -9.59 -5.67 -15.93
CA SER A 240 -8.45 -4.78 -16.18
C SER A 240 -7.42 -4.83 -15.05
N LEU A 241 -7.88 -4.89 -13.80
CA LEU A 241 -6.99 -5.01 -12.66
C LEU A 241 -6.22 -6.34 -12.65
N SER A 242 -6.86 -7.46 -13.04
CA SER A 242 -6.17 -8.75 -13.17
C SER A 242 -5.08 -8.71 -14.24
N SER A 243 -5.32 -8.04 -15.36
CA SER A 243 -4.30 -7.82 -16.41
C SER A 243 -3.13 -6.99 -15.89
N VAL A 244 -3.38 -5.96 -15.07
CA VAL A 244 -2.30 -5.20 -14.40
C VAL A 244 -1.45 -6.10 -13.51
N TYR A 245 -2.08 -6.95 -12.69
CA TYR A 245 -1.34 -7.86 -11.81
C TYR A 245 -0.55 -8.92 -12.60
N GLU A 246 -1.06 -9.40 -13.73
CA GLU A 246 -0.33 -10.28 -14.62
C GLU A 246 0.94 -9.60 -15.16
N LEU A 247 0.81 -8.36 -15.65
CA LEU A 247 1.95 -7.56 -16.10
C LEU A 247 2.95 -7.30 -14.96
N LEU A 248 2.49 -6.94 -13.75
CA LEU A 248 3.35 -6.74 -12.59
C LEU A 248 4.09 -8.02 -12.18
N ASN A 249 3.42 -9.16 -12.20
CA ASN A 249 4.01 -10.46 -11.86
C ASN A 249 5.04 -10.94 -12.88
N ASN A 250 4.88 -10.57 -14.15
CA ASN A 250 5.84 -10.88 -15.21
C ASN A 250 7.04 -9.94 -15.21
N GLY A 251 6.83 -8.68 -14.78
CA GLY A 251 7.80 -7.61 -14.90
C GLY A 251 8.65 -7.39 -13.65
N TRP A 252 9.47 -6.36 -13.74
CA TRP A 252 10.27 -5.84 -12.64
C TRP A 252 9.96 -4.36 -12.46
N GLY A 253 9.48 -3.97 -11.28
CA GLY A 253 9.06 -2.59 -11.01
C GLY A 253 7.62 -2.27 -11.43
N LEU A 254 7.32 -0.99 -11.64
CA LEU A 254 5.97 -0.49 -11.86
C LEU A 254 5.68 -0.10 -13.32
N PHE A 255 6.67 -0.07 -14.18
CA PHE A 255 6.46 0.28 -15.58
C PHE A 255 5.81 -0.89 -16.33
N LEU A 256 4.60 -0.67 -16.84
CA LEU A 256 3.83 -1.71 -17.52
C LEU A 256 4.12 -1.82 -19.03
N GLY A 257 4.97 -0.95 -19.58
CA GLY A 257 5.27 -0.92 -21.03
C GLY A 257 4.26 -0.12 -21.85
N GLU A 258 4.50 -0.07 -23.14
CA GLU A 258 3.60 0.57 -24.08
C GLU A 258 2.42 -0.35 -24.44
N GLN A 259 1.33 0.20 -24.93
CA GLN A 259 0.10 -0.55 -25.21
C GLN A 259 0.33 -1.82 -26.05
N GLN A 260 1.10 -1.72 -27.13
CA GLN A 260 1.36 -2.85 -28.03
C GLN A 260 2.14 -3.97 -27.32
N GLU A 261 3.12 -3.60 -26.48
CA GLU A 261 3.88 -4.57 -25.68
C GLU A 261 2.98 -5.27 -24.68
N GLN A 262 2.10 -4.53 -23.98
CA GLN A 262 1.14 -5.10 -23.04
C GLN A 262 0.21 -6.12 -23.72
N GLU A 263 -0.31 -5.77 -24.88
CA GLU A 263 -1.18 -6.68 -25.63
C GLU A 263 -0.47 -7.98 -26.06
N LEU A 264 0.79 -7.89 -26.51
CA LEU A 264 1.58 -9.05 -26.87
C LEU A 264 1.93 -9.89 -25.64
N GLU A 265 2.26 -9.24 -24.52
CA GLU A 265 2.59 -9.91 -23.27
C GLU A 265 1.40 -10.68 -22.70
N LEU A 266 0.24 -10.02 -22.59
CA LEU A 266 -1.00 -10.64 -22.09
C LEU A 266 -1.52 -11.77 -22.98
N ARG A 267 -1.18 -11.76 -24.28
CA ARG A 267 -1.49 -12.85 -25.21
C ARG A 267 -0.42 -13.95 -25.22
N GLY A 268 0.64 -13.84 -24.40
CA GLY A 268 1.75 -14.78 -24.37
C GLY A 268 2.59 -14.81 -25.65
N LYS A 269 2.59 -13.72 -26.43
CA LYS A 269 3.30 -13.57 -27.71
C LYS A 269 4.57 -12.73 -27.61
N LEU A 270 4.82 -12.10 -26.46
CA LEU A 270 6.02 -11.32 -26.21
C LEU A 270 7.16 -12.26 -25.77
N GLU A 271 8.29 -12.17 -26.45
CA GLU A 271 9.49 -12.90 -26.05
C GLU A 271 10.14 -12.22 -24.84
N PHE A 272 10.36 -13.00 -23.77
CA PHE A 272 11.02 -12.53 -22.57
C PHE A 272 12.53 -12.71 -22.68
N ILE A 273 13.25 -11.76 -22.12
CA ILE A 273 14.71 -11.72 -22.17
C ILE A 273 15.27 -12.53 -21.02
N GLN A 274 16.12 -13.49 -21.37
CA GLN A 274 16.89 -14.28 -20.40
C GLN A 274 18.02 -13.43 -19.82
N ILE A 275 18.00 -13.25 -18.51
CA ILE A 275 18.98 -12.44 -17.81
C ILE A 275 19.77 -13.34 -16.86
N LYS A 276 21.07 -13.19 -16.89
CA LYS A 276 22.01 -13.81 -15.96
C LYS A 276 22.90 -12.75 -15.34
N VAL A 277 22.86 -12.64 -14.02
CA VAL A 277 23.67 -11.70 -13.26
C VAL A 277 24.45 -12.45 -12.18
N ARG A 278 25.69 -12.09 -11.99
CA ARG A 278 26.57 -12.65 -10.97
C ARG A 278 26.72 -11.68 -9.81
N PHE A 279 26.53 -12.17 -8.60
CA PHE A 279 26.76 -11.42 -7.39
C PHE A 279 27.93 -12.01 -6.62
N TYR A 280 28.81 -11.12 -6.14
CA TYR A 280 29.97 -11.44 -5.35
C TYR A 280 29.73 -11.16 -3.85
N PRO A 281 30.51 -11.78 -2.94
CA PRO A 281 30.46 -11.43 -1.52
C PRO A 281 30.82 -9.95 -1.26
N PRO A 282 30.19 -9.29 -0.26
CA PRO A 282 29.20 -9.83 0.68
C PRO A 282 27.77 -9.90 0.14
N VAL A 283 27.50 -9.26 -1.00
CA VAL A 283 26.14 -9.13 -1.59
C VAL A 283 25.53 -10.48 -1.95
N SER A 284 26.34 -11.43 -2.37
CA SER A 284 25.85 -12.80 -2.70
C SER A 284 25.13 -13.48 -1.52
N ASN A 285 25.55 -13.23 -0.28
CA ASN A 285 24.88 -13.75 0.91
C ASN A 285 23.50 -13.12 1.09
N PHE A 286 23.42 -11.80 0.94
CA PHE A 286 22.19 -11.04 0.99
C PHE A 286 21.14 -11.53 -0.03
N ILE A 287 21.59 -11.79 -1.26
CA ILE A 287 20.71 -12.24 -2.33
C ILE A 287 20.21 -13.65 -2.05
N ARG A 288 21.06 -14.50 -1.48
CA ARG A 288 20.74 -15.91 -1.17
C ARG A 288 19.82 -16.07 0.03
N GLU A 289 20.01 -15.27 1.06
CA GLU A 289 19.28 -15.33 2.33
C GLU A 289 17.97 -14.55 2.29
N GLY A 290 17.83 -13.62 1.34
CA GLY A 290 16.64 -12.80 1.19
C GLY A 290 15.43 -13.56 0.62
N GLU A 291 14.25 -12.96 0.81
CA GLU A 291 13.02 -13.45 0.20
C GLU A 291 13.10 -13.41 -1.33
N LYS A 292 12.29 -14.22 -1.98
CA LYS A 292 12.16 -14.18 -3.44
C LYS A 292 11.67 -12.81 -3.88
N ARG A 293 12.44 -12.12 -4.71
CA ARG A 293 12.11 -10.82 -5.28
C ARG A 293 11.24 -10.93 -6.53
N HIS A 294 11.27 -12.09 -7.15
CA HIS A 294 10.48 -12.37 -8.34
C HIS A 294 10.13 -13.86 -8.41
N LEU A 295 8.92 -14.18 -8.88
CA LEU A 295 8.42 -15.56 -8.91
C LEU A 295 9.29 -16.49 -9.78
N LYS A 296 9.82 -15.97 -10.89
CA LYS A 296 10.63 -16.72 -11.87
C LYS A 296 12.13 -16.73 -11.58
N GLN A 297 12.58 -16.11 -10.47
CA GLN A 297 14.01 -16.08 -10.13
C GLN A 297 14.56 -17.46 -9.80
N LYS A 298 15.78 -17.72 -10.27
CA LYS A 298 16.58 -18.91 -9.90
C LYS A 298 17.96 -18.46 -9.45
N ILE A 299 18.45 -19.01 -8.34
CA ILE A 299 19.77 -18.69 -7.79
C ILE A 299 20.61 -19.96 -7.82
N ILE A 300 21.78 -19.87 -8.45
CA ILE A 300 22.73 -20.98 -8.57
C ILE A 300 24.03 -20.57 -7.88
N SER A 301 24.48 -21.39 -6.94
CA SER A 301 25.76 -21.16 -6.26
C SER A 301 26.93 -21.48 -7.18
N GLY A 302 27.93 -20.60 -7.19
CA GLY A 302 29.18 -20.80 -7.90
C GLY A 302 30.14 -21.77 -7.19
N LYS A 303 31.38 -21.81 -7.66
CA LYS A 303 32.44 -22.61 -7.05
C LYS A 303 32.68 -22.19 -5.60
N LYS A 304 32.94 -23.15 -4.76
CA LYS A 304 33.32 -22.87 -3.36
C LYS A 304 34.75 -22.34 -3.30
N ASP A 305 34.94 -21.33 -2.49
CA ASP A 305 36.25 -20.83 -2.10
C ASP A 305 36.96 -21.90 -1.23
N PRO A 306 38.20 -22.28 -1.56
CA PRO A 306 38.94 -23.32 -0.83
C PRO A 306 39.17 -23.00 0.63
N HIS A 307 39.30 -21.73 0.98
CA HIS A 307 39.66 -21.29 2.36
C HIS A 307 38.40 -21.12 3.23
N THR A 308 37.32 -20.60 2.67
CA THR A 308 36.11 -20.30 3.42
C THR A 308 35.03 -21.35 3.31
N ASN A 309 35.16 -22.28 2.37
CA ASN A 309 34.17 -23.29 1.97
C ASN A 309 32.79 -22.70 1.61
N LYS A 310 32.72 -21.38 1.36
CA LYS A 310 31.53 -20.65 0.92
C LYS A 310 31.56 -20.41 -0.59
N PRO A 311 30.43 -20.26 -1.24
CA PRO A 311 30.40 -19.91 -2.67
C PRO A 311 31.15 -18.59 -2.91
N SER A 312 32.05 -18.56 -3.90
CA SER A 312 32.78 -17.37 -4.31
C SER A 312 31.90 -16.36 -5.05
N TYR A 313 30.77 -16.81 -5.58
CA TYR A 313 29.72 -16.00 -6.22
C TYR A 313 28.41 -16.78 -6.27
N ILE A 314 27.34 -16.08 -6.62
CA ILE A 314 26.08 -16.69 -7.03
C ILE A 314 25.66 -16.15 -8.41
N ASP A 315 25.05 -16.99 -9.22
CA ASP A 315 24.42 -16.59 -10.48
C ASP A 315 22.90 -16.47 -10.26
N TYR A 316 22.37 -15.30 -10.51
CA TYR A 316 20.96 -14.95 -10.45
C TYR A 316 20.39 -14.99 -11.88
N HIS A 317 19.42 -15.86 -12.10
CA HIS A 317 18.75 -16.04 -13.38
C HIS A 317 17.31 -15.57 -13.29
N ILE A 318 16.86 -14.82 -14.27
CA ILE A 318 15.50 -14.35 -14.39
C ILE A 318 15.13 -14.11 -15.86
N GLU A 319 13.84 -14.25 -16.16
CA GLU A 319 13.26 -13.91 -17.46
C GLU A 319 12.34 -12.71 -17.27
N LEU A 320 12.60 -11.63 -18.01
CA LEU A 320 11.83 -10.39 -17.90
C LEU A 320 11.38 -9.88 -19.28
N PRO A 321 10.21 -9.23 -19.37
CA PRO A 321 9.83 -8.51 -20.57
C PRO A 321 10.78 -7.32 -20.82
N PRO A 322 11.00 -6.92 -22.09
CA PRO A 322 11.92 -5.84 -22.45
C PRO A 322 11.70 -4.53 -21.67
N ARG A 323 10.44 -4.19 -21.42
CA ARG A 323 10.03 -3.00 -20.65
C ARG A 323 10.62 -2.91 -19.23
N SER A 324 10.97 -4.04 -18.64
CA SER A 324 11.46 -4.10 -17.25
C SER A 324 12.96 -3.95 -17.11
N LEU A 325 13.72 -3.95 -18.21
CA LEU A 325 15.19 -3.93 -18.16
C LEU A 325 15.74 -2.68 -17.47
N ASN A 326 15.13 -1.52 -17.68
CA ASN A 326 15.60 -0.26 -17.07
C ASN A 326 15.46 -0.28 -15.54
N GLU A 327 14.29 -0.70 -15.02
CA GLU A 327 14.07 -0.77 -13.58
C GLU A 327 14.92 -1.88 -12.95
N PHE A 328 15.11 -2.99 -13.66
CA PHE A 328 16.03 -4.05 -13.24
C PHE A 328 17.49 -3.56 -13.18
N MET A 329 17.93 -2.78 -14.18
CA MET A 329 19.26 -2.16 -14.17
C MET A 329 19.45 -1.22 -12.98
N ILE A 330 18.47 -0.37 -12.66
CA ILE A 330 18.51 0.49 -11.48
C ILE A 330 18.69 -0.33 -10.20
N TRP A 331 18.00 -1.48 -10.11
CA TRP A 331 18.18 -2.39 -8.98
C TRP A 331 19.59 -2.97 -8.90
N LEU A 332 20.20 -3.34 -10.04
CA LEU A 332 21.57 -3.86 -10.07
C LEU A 332 22.59 -2.80 -9.63
N GLN A 333 22.42 -1.56 -10.05
CA GLN A 333 23.33 -0.45 -9.71
C GLN A 333 23.45 -0.21 -8.19
N LYS A 334 22.46 -0.60 -7.39
CA LYS A 334 22.53 -0.52 -5.93
C LYS A 334 23.67 -1.34 -5.32
N TYR A 335 24.17 -2.34 -6.02
CA TYR A 335 25.20 -3.25 -5.54
C TYR A 335 26.63 -2.90 -6.00
N GLY A 336 26.77 -1.86 -6.81
CA GLY A 336 28.09 -1.32 -7.22
C GLY A 336 28.99 -2.39 -7.83
N SER A 337 30.22 -2.49 -7.29
CA SER A 337 31.24 -3.43 -7.78
C SER A 337 30.97 -4.91 -7.45
N ASN A 338 29.96 -5.20 -6.63
CA ASN A 338 29.65 -6.57 -6.23
C ASN A 338 28.67 -7.28 -7.16
N VAL A 339 28.37 -6.70 -8.33
CA VAL A 339 27.47 -7.26 -9.32
C VAL A 339 28.07 -7.18 -10.71
N GLU A 340 27.89 -8.24 -11.49
CA GLU A 340 28.32 -8.34 -12.88
C GLU A 340 27.17 -8.90 -13.73
N VAL A 341 26.84 -8.18 -14.82
CA VAL A 341 25.86 -8.67 -15.79
C VAL A 341 26.59 -9.60 -16.76
N ILE A 342 26.16 -10.86 -16.82
CA ILE A 342 26.73 -11.87 -17.72
C ILE A 342 25.99 -11.85 -19.06
N GLN A 343 24.67 -11.80 -19.03
CA GLN A 343 23.80 -11.70 -20.21
C GLN A 343 22.47 -11.01 -19.89
N PRO A 344 21.81 -10.38 -20.86
CA PRO A 344 22.18 -10.24 -22.26
C PRO A 344 23.31 -9.22 -22.49
N ALA A 345 23.92 -9.24 -23.66
CA ALA A 345 25.02 -8.33 -24.02
C ALA A 345 24.61 -6.85 -23.91
N LEU A 346 23.39 -6.52 -24.32
CA LEU A 346 22.86 -5.14 -24.20
C LEU A 346 22.88 -4.65 -22.76
N LEU A 347 22.33 -5.42 -21.82
CA LEU A 347 22.27 -5.05 -20.41
C LEU A 347 23.68 -4.97 -19.79
N ARG A 348 24.59 -5.87 -20.21
CA ARG A 348 25.99 -5.84 -19.82
C ARG A 348 26.69 -4.57 -20.29
N GLN A 349 26.46 -4.14 -21.53
CA GLN A 349 27.02 -2.90 -22.06
C GLN A 349 26.50 -1.69 -21.29
N GLN A 350 25.19 -1.59 -21.05
CA GLN A 350 24.60 -0.51 -20.27
C GLN A 350 25.19 -0.43 -18.85
N HIS A 351 25.43 -1.59 -18.21
CA HIS A 351 26.05 -1.64 -16.89
C HIS A 351 27.50 -1.15 -16.92
N LEU A 352 28.27 -1.55 -17.94
CA LEU A 352 29.64 -1.08 -18.17
C LEU A 352 29.67 0.44 -18.43
N ASP A 353 28.81 0.95 -19.29
CA ASP A 353 28.74 2.38 -19.61
C ASP A 353 28.42 3.22 -18.36
N SER A 354 27.53 2.72 -17.49
CA SER A 354 27.24 3.36 -16.20
C SER A 354 28.46 3.41 -15.29
N ALA A 355 29.26 2.35 -15.24
CA ALA A 355 30.49 2.29 -14.46
C ALA A 355 31.55 3.24 -15.02
N LEU A 356 31.72 3.29 -16.33
CA LEU A 356 32.63 4.22 -17.01
C LEU A 356 32.24 5.69 -16.79
N ALA A 357 30.94 5.99 -16.85
CA ALA A 357 30.43 7.33 -16.56
C ALA A 357 30.71 7.74 -15.11
N LEU A 358 30.62 6.80 -14.16
CA LEU A 358 30.96 7.04 -12.77
C LEU A 358 32.45 7.35 -12.61
N ILE A 359 33.33 6.53 -13.19
CA ILE A 359 34.78 6.72 -13.19
C ILE A 359 35.12 8.09 -13.78
N SER A 360 34.56 8.46 -14.94
CA SER A 360 34.80 9.74 -15.59
C SER A 360 34.46 10.92 -14.66
N ARG A 361 33.36 10.88 -13.94
CA ARG A 361 33.00 11.96 -13.02
C ARG A 361 34.00 12.13 -11.87
N TYR A 362 34.49 11.03 -11.32
CA TYR A 362 35.52 11.12 -10.26
C TYR A 362 36.90 11.47 -10.77
N SER A 363 37.26 11.07 -11.99
CA SER A 363 38.55 11.41 -12.61
C SER A 363 38.65 12.86 -13.03
N THR A 364 37.52 13.50 -13.45
CA THR A 364 37.50 14.92 -13.87
C THR A 364 37.45 15.89 -12.71
N SER A 365 36.97 15.44 -11.55
CA SER A 365 36.84 16.26 -10.35
C SER A 365 38.17 16.36 -9.61
N GLY A 366 39.27 16.73 -10.15
CA GLY A 366 40.63 16.98 -9.63
C GLY A 366 40.96 16.95 -8.11
N ASN A 367 40.04 16.53 -7.29
CA ASN A 367 40.21 16.29 -5.88
C ASN A 367 40.40 14.79 -5.66
N TYR A 368 41.65 14.35 -5.75
CA TYR A 368 42.02 13.11 -5.07
C TYR A 368 41.71 13.29 -3.57
N VAL A 369 40.65 12.69 -3.12
CA VAL A 369 40.51 12.39 -1.71
C VAL A 369 41.68 11.49 -1.39
N GLU A 370 42.61 11.98 -0.57
CA GLU A 370 43.67 11.17 0.02
C GLU A 370 43.07 9.83 0.43
N SER A 371 43.72 8.77 0.06
CA SER A 371 43.33 7.39 0.32
C SER A 371 42.91 7.24 1.78
N VAL A 372 41.63 7.28 2.04
CA VAL A 372 41.08 6.89 3.33
C VAL A 372 41.28 5.37 3.42
N ASN A 373 42.32 4.95 4.08
CA ASN A 373 42.54 3.56 4.45
C ASN A 373 41.38 3.14 5.37
N PHE A 374 40.37 2.53 4.83
CA PHE A 374 39.41 1.81 5.63
C PHE A 374 40.10 0.53 6.15
N PRO A 375 40.23 0.36 7.45
CA PRO A 375 40.70 -0.91 7.97
C PRO A 375 39.69 -1.98 7.61
N VAL A 376 40.08 -2.90 6.75
CA VAL A 376 39.33 -4.14 6.49
C VAL A 376 39.39 -4.94 7.79
N LYS A 377 38.26 -4.99 8.50
CA LYS A 377 38.04 -5.92 9.61
C LYS A 377 37.31 -7.15 9.09
#